data_9d3605c1a22e9f4684940d3719f89371
#
_entry.id   9d3605c1a22e9f4684940d3719f89371
#
_cell.length_a   1.000
_cell.length_b   1.000
_cell.length_c   1.000
_cell.angle_alpha   90.00
_cell.angle_beta   90.00
_cell.angle_gamma   90.00
#
_symmetry.space_group_name_H-M   'P 1'
#
loop_
_entity.id
_entity.type
_entity.pdbx_description
1 polymer ?
#
loop_
_entity_poly.entity_id
_entity_poly.type
_entity_poly.pdbx_seq_one_letter_code
_entity_poly.pdbx_strand_id
1 'polypeptide(L)'
;MAYENILFEQADGVARITLNRPQVLNALSLPLTLELDAAITRCEANDDVKAIIVTGSGEKAFSAGADIHEMAELSQEELERRGKQRGEATWHMATCRKPVIGVLNGLAYGGGALLASTFDLRIGCERTRFRFLAATYGRINSTWTLSALIGMPMAKELLYTGRVVEAQEAKAIGLLNRLVPASELLSTAHDLAKTIAQNTPAMVQGIKELLNEGLGCTWAERMEMERHLLSGRLKPSHPREGFKEFLDRKGRPR
;
A
#
# COMPACT_ATOMS: atom_id res chain seq x y z
N MET A 1 7.66 12.08 -17.86
CA MET A 1 7.04 13.24 -17.19
C MET A 1 7.87 13.55 -15.96
N ALA A 2 8.15 14.82 -15.70
CA ALA A 2 8.73 15.25 -14.42
C ALA A 2 7.58 15.42 -13.42
N TYR A 3 7.76 14.91 -12.20
CA TYR A 3 6.83 15.10 -11.09
C TYR A 3 7.33 16.25 -10.23
N GLU A 4 6.42 17.03 -9.64
CA GLU A 4 6.76 18.16 -8.77
C GLU A 4 6.65 17.80 -7.28
N ASN A 5 5.68 16.97 -6.94
CA ASN A 5 5.32 16.64 -5.57
C ASN A 5 5.73 15.22 -5.13
N ILE A 6 6.26 14.42 -6.05
CA ILE A 6 6.81 13.10 -5.74
C ILE A 6 8.17 12.91 -6.42
N LEU A 7 8.99 12.01 -5.87
CA LEU A 7 10.18 11.48 -6.54
C LEU A 7 9.86 10.08 -7.04
N PHE A 8 10.32 9.75 -8.24
CA PHE A 8 10.13 8.44 -8.85
C PHE A 8 11.48 7.84 -9.26
N GLU A 9 11.77 6.66 -8.76
CA GLU A 9 12.97 5.90 -9.07
C GLU A 9 12.60 4.47 -9.43
N GLN A 10 13.34 3.84 -10.30
CA GLN A 10 13.13 2.44 -10.69
C GLN A 10 14.48 1.74 -10.84
N ALA A 11 14.64 0.61 -10.17
CA ALA A 11 15.80 -0.26 -10.28
C ALA A 11 15.41 -1.70 -9.92
N ASP A 12 16.05 -2.69 -10.52
CA ASP A 12 15.97 -4.11 -10.16
C ASP A 12 14.53 -4.67 -10.05
N GLY A 13 13.64 -4.22 -10.92
CA GLY A 13 12.24 -4.66 -10.88
C GLY A 13 11.37 -3.96 -9.84
N VAL A 14 11.90 -2.98 -9.11
CA VAL A 14 11.22 -2.24 -8.05
C VAL A 14 11.09 -0.77 -8.44
N ALA A 15 9.88 -0.21 -8.36
CA ALA A 15 9.66 1.23 -8.42
C ALA A 15 9.58 1.79 -7.00
N ARG A 16 10.22 2.94 -6.75
CA ARG A 16 10.09 3.70 -5.51
C ARG A 16 9.45 5.04 -5.79
N ILE A 17 8.36 5.32 -5.10
CA ILE A 17 7.63 6.59 -5.14
C ILE A 17 7.78 7.24 -3.78
N THR A 18 8.34 8.45 -3.74
CA THR A 18 8.53 9.20 -2.49
C THR A 18 7.66 10.44 -2.52
N LEU A 19 6.72 10.56 -1.58
CA LEU A 19 5.96 11.78 -1.36
C LEU A 19 6.93 12.89 -0.98
N ASN A 20 6.98 14.00 -1.71
CA ASN A 20 8.07 14.98 -1.60
C ASN A 20 7.60 16.40 -1.29
N ARG A 21 6.87 16.54 -0.18
CA ARG A 21 6.49 17.83 0.40
C ARG A 21 6.83 17.87 1.91
N PRO A 22 8.12 17.63 2.29
CA PRO A 22 8.50 17.47 3.71
C PRO A 22 8.24 18.73 4.55
N GLN A 23 8.26 19.92 3.95
CA GLN A 23 7.99 21.20 4.61
C GLN A 23 6.56 21.30 5.17
N VAL A 24 5.62 20.54 4.61
CA VAL A 24 4.22 20.41 5.07
C VAL A 24 3.88 18.98 5.49
N LEU A 25 4.90 18.23 5.97
CA LEU A 25 4.75 16.85 6.46
C LEU A 25 4.13 15.91 5.43
N ASN A 26 4.45 16.10 4.14
CA ASN A 26 3.91 15.33 3.02
C ASN A 26 2.37 15.34 2.97
N ALA A 27 1.76 16.50 3.25
CA ALA A 27 0.31 16.68 3.14
C ALA A 27 -0.16 16.37 1.71
N LEU A 28 -1.28 15.62 1.63
CA LEU A 28 -1.87 15.14 0.37
C LEU A 28 -2.69 16.25 -0.28
N SER A 29 -2.03 17.15 -1.02
CA SER A 29 -2.71 18.06 -1.94
C SER A 29 -3.29 17.28 -3.13
N LEU A 30 -4.21 17.89 -3.88
CA LEU A 30 -4.73 17.25 -5.09
C LEU A 30 -3.63 16.99 -6.13
N PRO A 31 -2.73 17.95 -6.45
CA PRO A 31 -1.61 17.69 -7.37
C PRO A 31 -0.76 16.50 -6.94
N LEU A 32 -0.34 16.40 -5.66
CA LEU A 32 0.41 15.25 -5.16
C LEU A 32 -0.35 13.94 -5.36
N THR A 33 -1.66 13.94 -5.05
CA THR A 33 -2.51 12.74 -5.17
C THR A 33 -2.61 12.28 -6.62
N LEU A 34 -2.77 13.20 -7.57
CA LEU A 34 -2.84 12.89 -9.00
C LEU A 34 -1.48 12.44 -9.57
N GLU A 35 -0.37 13.04 -9.09
CA GLU A 35 0.97 12.57 -9.47
C GLU A 35 1.25 11.15 -8.96
N LEU A 36 0.83 10.84 -7.73
CA LEU A 36 0.93 9.51 -7.17
C LEU A 36 0.12 8.50 -8.00
N ASP A 37 -1.11 8.83 -8.35
CA ASP A 37 -1.98 8.03 -9.20
C ASP A 37 -1.37 7.78 -10.59
N ALA A 38 -0.85 8.83 -11.23
CA ALA A 38 -0.14 8.72 -12.50
C ALA A 38 1.13 7.85 -12.41
N ALA A 39 1.85 7.93 -11.29
CA ALA A 39 3.02 7.08 -11.06
C ALA A 39 2.64 5.61 -10.89
N ILE A 40 1.52 5.30 -10.21
CA ILE A 40 0.99 3.93 -10.10
C ILE A 40 0.56 3.42 -11.48
N THR A 41 -0.19 4.20 -12.25
CA THR A 41 -0.56 3.86 -13.64
C THR A 41 0.67 3.54 -14.49
N ARG A 42 1.72 4.38 -14.38
CA ARG A 42 3.00 4.12 -15.05
C ARG A 42 3.64 2.80 -14.61
N CYS A 43 3.62 2.50 -13.32
CA CYS A 43 4.14 1.24 -12.81
C CYS A 43 3.34 0.05 -13.35
N GLU A 44 2.01 0.13 -13.40
CA GLU A 44 1.16 -0.96 -13.89
C GLU A 44 1.38 -1.25 -15.38
N ALA A 45 1.61 -0.20 -16.18
CA ALA A 45 1.87 -0.31 -17.61
C ALA A 45 3.28 -0.80 -17.95
N ASN A 46 4.20 -0.84 -16.98
CA ASN A 46 5.60 -1.22 -17.21
C ASN A 46 5.89 -2.63 -16.66
N ASP A 47 6.04 -3.61 -17.55
CA ASP A 47 6.31 -5.00 -17.17
C ASP A 47 7.65 -5.20 -16.45
N ASP A 48 8.60 -4.27 -16.53
CA ASP A 48 9.85 -4.33 -15.77
C ASP A 48 9.62 -4.04 -14.28
N VAL A 49 8.56 -3.34 -13.90
CA VAL A 49 8.19 -3.12 -12.50
C VAL A 49 7.42 -4.32 -11.97
N LYS A 50 7.93 -4.97 -10.93
CA LYS A 50 7.32 -6.15 -10.28
C LYS A 50 6.72 -5.82 -8.91
N ALA A 51 7.27 -4.82 -8.22
CA ALA A 51 6.79 -4.34 -6.92
C ALA A 51 6.98 -2.83 -6.81
N ILE A 52 6.17 -2.19 -5.98
CA ILE A 52 6.16 -0.75 -5.76
C ILE A 52 6.42 -0.47 -4.29
N ILE A 53 7.31 0.47 -4.00
CA ILE A 53 7.55 1.02 -2.67
C ILE A 53 6.99 2.44 -2.65
N VAL A 54 6.20 2.78 -1.62
CA VAL A 54 5.71 4.15 -1.38
C VAL A 54 6.18 4.62 -0.01
N THR A 55 6.85 5.78 0.05
CA THR A 55 7.38 6.37 1.29
C THR A 55 7.21 7.88 1.31
N GLY A 56 7.52 8.52 2.44
CA GLY A 56 7.59 9.98 2.57
C GLY A 56 9.02 10.49 2.58
N SER A 57 9.27 11.68 2.05
CA SER A 57 10.56 12.37 2.21
C SER A 57 10.70 12.95 3.63
N GLY A 58 11.95 13.09 4.08
CA GLY A 58 12.26 13.55 5.43
C GLY A 58 12.06 12.47 6.51
N GLU A 59 12.19 12.86 7.76
CA GLU A 59 12.16 11.91 8.90
C GLU A 59 10.90 11.98 9.75
N LYS A 60 10.10 13.05 9.62
CA LYS A 60 8.99 13.34 10.53
C LYS A 60 7.69 12.65 10.15
N ALA A 61 7.44 12.50 8.84
CA ALA A 61 6.15 12.03 8.37
C ALA A 61 6.26 11.15 7.12
N PHE A 62 5.49 10.09 7.11
CA PHE A 62 5.02 9.51 5.86
C PHE A 62 4.06 10.51 5.20
N SER A 63 2.96 10.86 5.88
CA SER A 63 2.04 11.92 5.47
C SER A 63 1.15 12.37 6.63
N ALA A 64 0.98 13.69 6.78
CA ALA A 64 0.05 14.30 7.75
C ALA A 64 -1.43 14.20 7.33
N GLY A 65 -1.71 13.69 6.13
CA GLY A 65 -3.06 13.58 5.58
C GLY A 65 -3.43 14.68 4.61
N ALA A 66 -4.73 14.96 4.46
CA ALA A 66 -5.21 15.96 3.50
C ALA A 66 -4.58 17.34 3.74
N ASP A 67 -4.28 18.04 2.67
CA ASP A 67 -3.84 19.44 2.74
C ASP A 67 -5.03 20.34 3.07
N ILE A 68 -5.17 20.63 4.37
CA ILE A 68 -6.31 21.41 4.88
C ILE A 68 -6.27 22.86 4.40
N HIS A 69 -5.08 23.44 4.21
CA HIS A 69 -4.95 24.80 3.68
C HIS A 69 -5.44 24.87 2.25
N GLU A 70 -5.07 23.92 1.39
CA GLU A 70 -5.65 23.81 0.04
C GLU A 70 -7.18 23.69 0.08
N MET A 71 -7.70 22.86 0.99
CA MET A 71 -9.13 22.60 1.06
C MET A 71 -9.94 23.79 1.58
N ALA A 72 -9.39 24.60 2.48
CA ALA A 72 -10.08 25.73 3.09
C ALA A 72 -10.40 26.85 2.08
N GLU A 73 -9.62 26.96 1.01
CA GLU A 73 -9.78 27.95 -0.05
C GLU A 73 -10.80 27.56 -1.13
N LEU A 74 -11.35 26.33 -1.06
CA LEU A 74 -12.23 25.80 -2.10
C LEU A 74 -13.71 26.07 -1.82
N SER A 75 -14.47 26.31 -2.89
CA SER A 75 -15.93 26.29 -2.83
C SER A 75 -16.45 24.88 -2.51
N GLN A 76 -17.71 24.76 -2.07
CA GLN A 76 -18.34 23.47 -1.81
C GLN A 76 -18.34 22.57 -3.06
N GLU A 77 -18.64 23.12 -4.23
CA GLU A 77 -18.63 22.40 -5.50
C GLU A 77 -17.21 21.86 -5.84
N GLU A 78 -16.19 22.68 -5.66
CA GLU A 78 -14.79 22.29 -5.85
C GLU A 78 -14.37 21.19 -4.85
N LEU A 79 -14.79 21.28 -3.59
CA LEU A 79 -14.52 20.26 -2.57
C LEU A 79 -15.11 18.90 -2.99
N GLU A 80 -16.34 18.88 -3.49
CA GLU A 80 -17.00 17.66 -3.96
C GLU A 80 -16.29 17.08 -5.18
N ARG A 81 -15.99 17.91 -6.18
CA ARG A 81 -15.28 17.50 -7.39
C ARG A 81 -13.90 16.92 -7.07
N ARG A 82 -13.09 17.64 -6.28
CA ARG A 82 -11.74 17.20 -5.88
C ARG A 82 -11.80 16.01 -4.91
N GLY A 83 -12.83 15.94 -4.08
CA GLY A 83 -13.10 14.80 -3.22
C GLY A 83 -13.30 13.50 -4.01
N LYS A 84 -14.06 13.57 -5.12
CA LYS A 84 -14.25 12.45 -6.05
C LYS A 84 -12.92 12.01 -6.66
N GLN A 85 -12.12 12.94 -7.19
CA GLN A 85 -10.80 12.64 -7.78
C GLN A 85 -9.84 11.98 -6.76
N ARG A 86 -9.81 12.49 -5.51
CA ARG A 86 -9.02 11.86 -4.43
C ARG A 86 -9.53 10.45 -4.10
N GLY A 87 -10.84 10.26 -4.11
CA GLY A 87 -11.45 8.94 -3.88
C GLY A 87 -11.06 7.94 -4.96
N GLU A 88 -11.14 8.33 -6.22
CA GLU A 88 -10.76 7.52 -7.37
C GLU A 88 -9.27 7.14 -7.31
N ALA A 89 -8.37 8.08 -7.05
CA ALA A 89 -6.94 7.82 -6.90
C ALA A 89 -6.64 6.89 -5.69
N THR A 90 -7.34 7.06 -4.57
CA THR A 90 -7.20 6.19 -3.40
C THR A 90 -7.68 4.77 -3.70
N TRP A 91 -8.79 4.64 -4.43
CA TRP A 91 -9.31 3.35 -4.89
C TRP A 91 -8.34 2.66 -5.84
N HIS A 92 -7.80 3.39 -6.82
CA HIS A 92 -6.79 2.87 -7.74
C HIS A 92 -5.54 2.37 -7.01
N MET A 93 -5.07 3.10 -6.00
CA MET A 93 -3.97 2.63 -5.15
C MET A 93 -4.29 1.31 -4.46
N ALA A 94 -5.48 1.18 -3.88
CA ALA A 94 -5.91 -0.03 -3.19
C ALA A 94 -6.08 -1.24 -4.13
N THR A 95 -6.49 -0.98 -5.37
CA THR A 95 -6.77 -2.00 -6.39
C THR A 95 -5.64 -2.19 -7.40
N CYS A 96 -4.52 -1.46 -7.25
CA CYS A 96 -3.34 -1.63 -8.08
C CYS A 96 -2.95 -3.10 -8.18
N ARG A 97 -2.77 -3.60 -9.39
CA ARG A 97 -2.46 -5.03 -9.62
C ARG A 97 -1.12 -5.46 -9.06
N LYS A 98 -0.14 -4.55 -9.03
CA LYS A 98 1.21 -4.84 -8.53
C LYS A 98 1.26 -4.72 -7.00
N PRO A 99 2.09 -5.54 -6.32
CA PRO A 99 2.31 -5.40 -4.89
C PRO A 99 2.83 -4.02 -4.52
N VAL A 100 2.22 -3.40 -3.50
CA VAL A 100 2.59 -2.09 -2.96
C VAL A 100 3.04 -2.24 -1.51
N ILE A 101 4.26 -1.79 -1.22
CA ILE A 101 4.85 -1.80 0.11
C ILE A 101 4.92 -0.36 0.61
N GLY A 102 4.16 -0.05 1.67
CA GLY A 102 4.27 1.22 2.38
C GLY A 102 5.47 1.21 3.33
N VAL A 103 6.30 2.24 3.22
CA VAL A 103 7.47 2.43 4.08
C VAL A 103 7.24 3.67 4.92
N LEU A 104 6.88 3.45 6.21
CA LEU A 104 6.37 4.48 7.08
C LEU A 104 7.50 5.06 7.94
N ASN A 105 8.14 6.10 7.40
CA ASN A 105 9.30 6.78 7.99
C ASN A 105 8.98 7.72 9.16
N GLY A 106 7.69 7.93 9.46
CA GLY A 106 7.19 8.80 10.51
C GLY A 106 5.68 8.71 10.66
N LEU A 107 5.04 9.83 11.05
CA LEU A 107 3.58 9.85 11.24
C LEU A 107 2.80 9.60 9.94
N ALA A 108 1.69 8.88 10.07
CA ALA A 108 0.67 8.64 9.05
C ALA A 108 -0.69 9.02 9.65
N TYR A 109 -1.16 10.24 9.40
CA TYR A 109 -2.35 10.80 10.05
C TYR A 109 -3.47 11.06 9.03
N GLY A 110 -4.71 10.93 9.45
CA GLY A 110 -5.90 11.22 8.65
C GLY A 110 -5.87 10.54 7.26
N GLY A 111 -5.83 11.33 6.18
CA GLY A 111 -5.70 10.83 4.82
C GLY A 111 -4.40 10.04 4.57
N GLY A 112 -3.32 10.34 5.30
CA GLY A 112 -2.08 9.58 5.26
C GLY A 112 -2.21 8.19 5.89
N ALA A 113 -3.00 8.06 6.96
CA ALA A 113 -3.33 6.77 7.56
C ALA A 113 -4.24 5.93 6.64
N LEU A 114 -5.23 6.59 5.99
CA LEU A 114 -6.03 5.94 4.96
C LEU A 114 -5.15 5.44 3.81
N LEU A 115 -4.30 6.28 3.24
CA LEU A 115 -3.39 5.88 2.16
C LEU A 115 -2.50 4.72 2.59
N ALA A 116 -1.89 4.78 3.78
CA ALA A 116 -1.07 3.70 4.30
C ALA A 116 -1.86 2.38 4.47
N SER A 117 -3.16 2.46 4.79
CA SER A 117 -4.03 1.28 4.94
C SER A 117 -4.46 0.65 3.62
N THR A 118 -4.24 1.31 2.47
CA THR A 118 -4.50 0.73 1.14
C THR A 118 -3.35 -0.13 0.60
N PHE A 119 -2.17 -0.02 1.17
CA PHE A 119 -1.02 -0.81 0.72
C PHE A 119 -1.15 -2.28 1.13
N ASP A 120 -0.53 -3.17 0.36
CA ASP A 120 -0.53 -4.60 0.67
C ASP A 120 0.28 -4.90 1.95
N LEU A 121 1.47 -4.33 2.04
CA LEU A 121 2.39 -4.51 3.16
C LEU A 121 2.84 -3.15 3.71
N ARG A 122 3.12 -3.09 5.01
CA ARG A 122 3.60 -1.90 5.70
C ARG A 122 4.80 -2.23 6.57
N ILE A 123 5.89 -1.47 6.38
CA ILE A 123 7.09 -1.55 7.22
C ILE A 123 7.24 -0.19 7.89
N GLY A 124 7.41 -0.19 9.20
CA GLY A 124 7.58 1.01 10.00
C GLY A 124 8.88 1.00 10.80
N CYS A 125 9.18 2.12 11.42
CA CYS A 125 10.27 2.29 12.36
C CYS A 125 9.76 2.87 13.70
N GLU A 126 10.64 3.11 14.64
CA GLU A 126 10.31 3.66 15.96
C GLU A 126 9.61 5.04 15.91
N ARG A 127 9.72 5.75 14.79
CA ARG A 127 9.04 7.05 14.58
C ARG A 127 7.62 6.90 14.01
N THR A 128 7.23 5.71 13.57
CA THR A 128 5.94 5.47 12.95
C THR A 128 4.80 5.65 13.94
N ARG A 129 3.82 6.46 13.56
CA ARG A 129 2.58 6.68 14.32
C ARG A 129 1.40 6.71 13.38
N PHE A 130 0.30 6.09 13.79
CA PHE A 130 -0.96 6.21 13.06
C PHE A 130 -1.98 7.00 13.86
N ARG A 131 -2.83 7.73 13.13
CA ARG A 131 -3.99 8.38 13.71
C ARG A 131 -5.11 8.52 12.68
N PHE A 132 -6.26 7.94 12.97
CA PHE A 132 -7.45 7.97 12.09
C PHE A 132 -8.39 9.08 12.55
N LEU A 133 -8.26 10.25 11.95
CA LEU A 133 -8.85 11.51 12.43
C LEU A 133 -10.23 11.86 11.85
N ALA A 134 -10.81 11.02 11.01
CA ALA A 134 -12.02 11.36 10.28
C ALA A 134 -13.18 11.77 11.20
N ALA A 135 -13.48 10.94 12.20
CA ALA A 135 -14.58 11.23 13.14
C ALA A 135 -14.34 12.50 13.96
N THR A 136 -13.09 12.78 14.33
CA THR A 136 -12.71 14.02 15.06
C THR A 136 -13.10 15.30 14.29
N TYR A 137 -13.09 15.23 12.96
CA TYR A 137 -13.40 16.36 12.07
C TYR A 137 -14.74 16.19 11.34
N GLY A 138 -15.68 15.40 11.88
CA GLY A 138 -16.99 15.21 11.30
C GLY A 138 -16.98 14.52 9.92
N ARG A 139 -16.02 13.62 9.67
CA ARG A 139 -15.85 12.88 8.41
C ARG A 139 -15.82 11.39 8.64
N ILE A 140 -15.93 10.61 7.56
CA ILE A 140 -15.82 9.15 7.57
C ILE A 140 -14.80 8.72 6.52
N ASN A 141 -13.81 7.93 6.91
CA ASN A 141 -12.89 7.23 6.01
C ASN A 141 -12.30 5.97 6.67
N SER A 142 -11.49 5.22 5.94
CA SER A 142 -10.76 4.03 6.40
C SER A 142 -11.63 2.87 6.91
N THR A 143 -12.94 2.93 6.81
CA THR A 143 -13.85 1.89 7.31
C THR A 143 -13.72 0.59 6.53
N TRP A 144 -13.46 0.67 5.25
CA TRP A 144 -13.35 -0.47 4.33
C TRP A 144 -11.94 -1.10 4.31
N THR A 145 -10.89 -0.37 4.67
CA THR A 145 -9.53 -0.89 4.74
C THR A 145 -9.19 -1.42 6.13
N LEU A 146 -9.49 -0.64 7.18
CA LEU A 146 -8.94 -0.86 8.50
C LEU A 146 -9.47 -2.14 9.16
N SER A 147 -10.76 -2.44 9.00
CA SER A 147 -11.37 -3.64 9.57
C SER A 147 -10.80 -4.94 8.99
N ALA A 148 -10.37 -4.91 7.73
CA ALA A 148 -9.71 -6.05 7.10
C ALA A 148 -8.27 -6.26 7.62
N LEU A 149 -7.61 -5.19 8.06
CA LEU A 149 -6.23 -5.25 8.55
C LEU A 149 -6.12 -5.68 10.01
N ILE A 150 -6.97 -5.14 10.89
CA ILE A 150 -6.82 -5.28 12.35
C ILE A 150 -8.07 -5.84 13.04
N GLY A 151 -9.05 -6.29 12.27
CA GLY A 151 -10.32 -6.79 12.77
C GLY A 151 -11.27 -5.67 13.23
N MET A 152 -12.56 -6.01 13.28
CA MET A 152 -13.64 -5.06 13.52
C MET A 152 -13.56 -4.33 14.88
N PRO A 153 -13.29 -5.00 16.03
CA PRO A 153 -13.27 -4.32 17.33
C PRO A 153 -12.18 -3.24 17.40
N MET A 154 -10.94 -3.57 16.97
CA MET A 154 -9.83 -2.62 16.99
C MET A 154 -10.04 -1.49 15.98
N ALA A 155 -10.57 -1.78 14.80
CA ALA A 155 -10.90 -0.77 13.82
C ALA A 155 -11.93 0.24 14.37
N LYS A 156 -12.99 -0.22 15.06
CA LYS A 156 -13.96 0.64 15.72
C LYS A 156 -13.32 1.52 16.77
N GLU A 157 -12.47 0.95 17.64
CA GLU A 157 -11.78 1.73 18.66
C GLU A 157 -10.97 2.87 18.06
N LEU A 158 -10.13 2.57 17.06
CA LEU A 158 -9.27 3.59 16.45
C LEU A 158 -10.06 4.63 15.65
N LEU A 159 -11.10 4.22 14.92
CA LEU A 159 -11.92 5.13 14.13
C LEU A 159 -12.82 6.02 15.00
N TYR A 160 -13.32 5.51 16.14
CA TYR A 160 -14.20 6.27 17.03
C TYR A 160 -13.43 7.27 17.89
N THR A 161 -12.25 6.85 18.38
CA THR A 161 -11.48 7.68 19.32
C THR A 161 -10.51 8.63 18.62
N GLY A 162 -10.03 8.28 17.43
CA GLY A 162 -8.97 9.02 16.77
C GLY A 162 -7.68 9.11 17.59
N ARG A 163 -7.45 8.15 18.52
CA ARG A 163 -6.25 8.12 19.32
C ARG A 163 -4.99 7.83 18.49
N VAL A 164 -3.84 8.17 19.02
CA VAL A 164 -2.55 7.82 18.44
C VAL A 164 -2.27 6.33 18.67
N VAL A 165 -1.75 5.66 17.65
CA VAL A 165 -1.21 4.31 17.71
C VAL A 165 0.29 4.39 17.48
N GLU A 166 1.07 4.08 18.50
CA GLU A 166 2.53 4.08 18.44
C GLU A 166 3.05 2.84 17.69
N ALA A 167 4.31 2.88 17.23
CA ALA A 167 4.90 1.88 16.36
C ALA A 167 4.82 0.44 16.90
N GLN A 168 5.07 0.24 18.19
CA GLN A 168 5.01 -1.09 18.81
C GLN A 168 3.58 -1.64 18.82
N GLU A 169 2.60 -0.81 19.19
CA GLU A 169 1.19 -1.18 19.14
C GLU A 169 0.75 -1.46 17.70
N ALA A 170 1.13 -0.60 16.75
CA ALA A 170 0.83 -0.80 15.33
C ALA A 170 1.34 -2.15 14.80
N LYS A 171 2.53 -2.58 15.26
CA LYS A 171 3.06 -3.92 14.96
C LYS A 171 2.26 -5.01 15.65
N ALA A 172 1.91 -4.84 16.91
CA ALA A 172 1.18 -5.84 17.69
C ALA A 172 -0.23 -6.12 17.15
N ILE A 173 -0.94 -5.08 16.69
CA ILE A 173 -2.31 -5.19 16.17
C ILE A 173 -2.39 -5.49 14.66
N GLY A 174 -1.26 -5.61 13.96
CA GLY A 174 -1.23 -5.94 12.53
C GLY A 174 -1.30 -4.76 11.55
N LEU A 175 -1.27 -3.50 12.03
CA LEU A 175 -1.11 -2.33 11.16
C LEU A 175 0.26 -2.30 10.47
N LEU A 176 1.31 -2.83 11.10
CA LEU A 176 2.62 -3.01 10.51
C LEU A 176 2.95 -4.51 10.35
N ASN A 177 3.42 -4.89 9.17
CA ASN A 177 3.97 -6.22 8.93
C ASN A 177 5.35 -6.39 9.59
N ARG A 178 6.16 -5.33 9.56
CA ARG A 178 7.49 -5.28 10.19
C ARG A 178 7.71 -3.95 10.91
N LEU A 179 8.46 -4.01 11.99
CA LEU A 179 8.97 -2.85 12.72
C LEU A 179 10.49 -3.03 12.85
N VAL A 180 11.25 -2.09 12.30
CA VAL A 180 12.72 -2.15 12.21
C VAL A 180 13.30 -0.79 12.60
N PRO A 181 14.59 -0.71 12.96
CA PRO A 181 15.25 0.59 13.15
C PRO A 181 15.12 1.48 11.92
N ALA A 182 15.00 2.80 12.13
CA ALA A 182 14.86 3.74 11.02
C ALA A 182 16.02 3.65 9.99
N SER A 183 17.23 3.34 10.45
CA SER A 183 18.40 3.12 9.61
C SER A 183 18.26 1.92 8.65
N GLU A 184 17.41 0.94 8.98
CA GLU A 184 17.20 -0.27 8.20
C GLU A 184 15.89 -0.25 7.39
N LEU A 185 15.10 0.82 7.53
CA LEU A 185 13.73 0.88 7.02
C LEU A 185 13.67 0.70 5.49
N LEU A 186 14.47 1.45 4.75
CA LEU A 186 14.48 1.38 3.28
C LEU A 186 15.13 0.10 2.75
N SER A 187 16.23 -0.35 3.36
CA SER A 187 16.89 -1.60 2.94
C SER A 187 15.99 -2.81 3.15
N THR A 188 15.31 -2.90 4.30
CA THR A 188 14.34 -3.96 4.57
C THR A 188 13.19 -3.97 3.54
N ALA A 189 12.70 -2.80 3.13
CA ALA A 189 11.66 -2.68 2.12
C ALA A 189 12.15 -3.12 0.74
N HIS A 190 13.36 -2.72 0.37
CA HIS A 190 13.98 -3.14 -0.89
C HIS A 190 14.20 -4.66 -0.95
N ASP A 191 14.71 -5.26 0.11
CA ASP A 191 14.94 -6.71 0.19
C ASP A 191 13.61 -7.48 0.06
N LEU A 192 12.55 -6.99 0.72
CA LEU A 192 11.22 -7.57 0.59
C LEU A 192 10.67 -7.42 -0.84
N ALA A 193 10.79 -6.24 -1.43
CA ALA A 193 10.36 -5.98 -2.80
C ALA A 193 11.13 -6.83 -3.82
N LYS A 194 12.45 -6.99 -3.66
CA LYS A 194 13.27 -7.88 -4.49
C LYS A 194 12.84 -9.34 -4.35
N THR A 195 12.57 -9.80 -3.12
CA THR A 195 12.05 -11.15 -2.88
C THR A 195 10.72 -11.38 -3.61
N ILE A 196 9.81 -10.40 -3.60
CA ILE A 196 8.55 -10.45 -4.34
C ILE A 196 8.82 -10.46 -5.86
N ALA A 197 9.72 -9.61 -6.33
CA ALA A 197 10.06 -9.46 -7.74
C ALA A 197 10.71 -10.72 -8.38
N GLN A 198 11.30 -11.60 -7.56
CA GLN A 198 11.86 -12.89 -7.99
C GLN A 198 10.76 -13.93 -8.31
N ASN A 199 9.55 -13.75 -7.80
CA ASN A 199 8.44 -14.66 -8.08
C ASN A 199 7.80 -14.36 -9.44
N THR A 200 7.00 -15.30 -9.95
CA THR A 200 6.24 -15.11 -11.20
C THR A 200 5.23 -13.98 -11.04
N PRO A 201 5.38 -12.85 -11.75
CA PRO A 201 4.55 -11.64 -11.51
C PRO A 201 3.06 -11.90 -11.64
N ALA A 202 2.64 -12.66 -12.66
CA ALA A 202 1.22 -12.98 -12.88
C ALA A 202 0.62 -13.76 -11.69
N MET A 203 1.39 -14.66 -11.08
CA MET A 203 0.92 -15.42 -9.90
C MET A 203 0.83 -14.54 -8.66
N VAL A 204 1.80 -13.65 -8.43
CA VAL A 204 1.75 -12.69 -7.32
C VAL A 204 0.54 -11.76 -7.44
N GLN A 205 0.28 -11.25 -8.65
CA GLN A 205 -0.90 -10.42 -8.94
C GLN A 205 -2.21 -11.20 -8.75
N GLY A 206 -2.27 -12.45 -9.21
CA GLY A 206 -3.44 -13.31 -9.01
C GLY A 206 -3.71 -13.63 -7.53
N ILE A 207 -2.66 -13.84 -6.72
CA ILE A 207 -2.81 -14.00 -5.27
C ILE A 207 -3.41 -12.73 -4.64
N LYS A 208 -2.90 -11.54 -5.02
CA LYS A 208 -3.44 -10.26 -4.52
C LYS A 208 -4.91 -10.09 -4.90
N GLU A 209 -5.25 -10.35 -6.18
CA GLU A 209 -6.62 -10.30 -6.68
C GLU A 209 -7.55 -11.21 -5.86
N LEU A 210 -7.21 -12.48 -5.71
CA LEU A 210 -8.03 -13.45 -4.97
C LEU A 210 -8.19 -13.09 -3.48
N LEU A 211 -7.15 -12.56 -2.84
CA LEU A 211 -7.23 -12.14 -1.44
C LEU A 211 -8.13 -10.93 -1.26
N ASN A 212 -8.07 -9.97 -2.19
CA ASN A 212 -8.87 -8.74 -2.13
C ASN A 212 -10.34 -9.01 -2.50
N GLU A 213 -10.59 -9.70 -3.61
CA GLU A 213 -11.95 -10.01 -4.07
C GLU A 213 -12.66 -11.03 -3.18
N GLY A 214 -11.91 -11.91 -2.53
CA GLY A 214 -12.43 -12.89 -1.59
C GLY A 214 -12.87 -12.32 -0.23
N LEU A 215 -12.68 -11.01 0.03
CA LEU A 215 -13.15 -10.42 1.27
C LEU A 215 -14.68 -10.51 1.38
N GLY A 216 -15.17 -11.15 2.45
CA GLY A 216 -16.61 -11.39 2.65
C GLY A 216 -17.16 -12.66 2.00
N CYS A 217 -16.39 -13.33 1.15
CA CYS A 217 -16.77 -14.62 0.56
C CYS A 217 -16.56 -15.78 1.53
N THR A 218 -17.36 -16.83 1.39
CA THR A 218 -17.17 -18.10 2.09
C THR A 218 -15.92 -18.83 1.61
N TRP A 219 -15.42 -19.78 2.37
CA TRP A 219 -14.27 -20.60 1.98
C TRP A 219 -14.52 -21.39 0.69
N ALA A 220 -15.74 -21.86 0.48
CA ALA A 220 -16.10 -22.58 -0.75
C ALA A 220 -16.02 -21.67 -1.97
N GLU A 221 -16.54 -20.45 -1.88
CA GLU A 221 -16.45 -19.45 -2.96
C GLU A 221 -15.02 -19.08 -3.25
N ARG A 222 -14.19 -18.83 -2.23
CA ARG A 222 -12.75 -18.51 -2.41
C ARG A 222 -12.00 -19.64 -3.09
N MET A 223 -12.26 -20.89 -2.71
CA MET A 223 -11.65 -22.06 -3.35
C MET A 223 -12.07 -22.16 -4.82
N GLU A 224 -13.33 -21.85 -5.12
CA GLU A 224 -13.81 -21.88 -6.51
C GLU A 224 -13.22 -20.74 -7.35
N MET A 225 -13.09 -19.53 -6.79
CA MET A 225 -12.40 -18.40 -7.43
C MET A 225 -10.96 -18.78 -7.78
N GLU A 226 -10.22 -19.39 -6.85
CA GLU A 226 -8.85 -19.87 -7.08
C GLU A 226 -8.80 -20.92 -8.20
N ARG A 227 -9.69 -21.91 -8.17
CA ARG A 227 -9.81 -22.95 -9.21
C ARG A 227 -10.10 -22.34 -10.57
N HIS A 228 -11.05 -21.41 -10.65
CA HIS A 228 -11.42 -20.72 -11.88
C HIS A 228 -10.23 -19.95 -12.46
N LEU A 229 -9.49 -19.21 -11.64
CA LEU A 229 -8.33 -18.45 -12.07
C LEU A 229 -7.22 -19.36 -12.62
N LEU A 230 -6.93 -20.48 -11.94
CA LEU A 230 -5.90 -21.45 -12.32
C LEU A 230 -6.27 -22.32 -13.52
N SER A 231 -7.56 -22.59 -13.75
CA SER A 231 -8.01 -23.31 -14.96
C SER A 231 -8.11 -22.42 -16.19
N GLY A 232 -8.20 -21.11 -15.99
CA GLY A 232 -8.37 -20.09 -17.02
C GLY A 232 -7.11 -19.25 -17.27
N ARG A 233 -7.18 -17.97 -16.86
CA ARG A 233 -6.20 -16.93 -17.17
C ARG A 233 -4.78 -17.20 -16.62
N LEU A 234 -4.66 -17.83 -15.46
CA LEU A 234 -3.38 -18.09 -14.78
C LEU A 234 -3.07 -19.59 -14.71
N LYS A 235 -3.30 -20.32 -15.80
CA LYS A 235 -2.99 -21.73 -15.84
C LYS A 235 -1.50 -21.97 -15.56
N PRO A 236 -1.15 -22.81 -14.56
CA PRO A 236 0.24 -23.12 -14.24
C PRO A 236 0.96 -23.80 -15.40
N SER A 237 2.26 -23.56 -15.54
CA SER A 237 3.11 -24.35 -16.43
C SER A 237 3.16 -25.81 -16.02
N HIS A 238 3.56 -26.67 -16.95
CA HIS A 238 3.74 -28.09 -16.65
C HIS A 238 4.75 -28.28 -15.51
N PRO A 239 4.55 -29.22 -14.53
CA PRO A 239 5.43 -29.40 -13.39
C PRO A 239 6.92 -29.55 -13.71
N ARG A 240 7.25 -30.15 -14.85
CA ARG A 240 8.65 -30.28 -15.30
C ARG A 240 9.32 -28.91 -15.56
N GLU A 241 8.55 -27.93 -15.98
CA GLU A 241 9.03 -26.56 -16.23
C GLU A 241 8.98 -25.74 -14.94
N GLY A 242 7.84 -25.72 -14.25
CA GLY A 242 7.63 -24.93 -13.05
C GLY A 242 8.50 -25.36 -11.87
N PHE A 243 8.85 -26.64 -11.79
CA PHE A 243 9.72 -27.20 -10.71
C PHE A 243 11.10 -27.62 -11.22
N LYS A 244 11.56 -27.12 -12.35
CA LYS A 244 12.84 -27.52 -12.95
C LYS A 244 14.00 -27.44 -11.97
N GLU A 245 14.19 -26.31 -11.32
CA GLU A 245 15.27 -26.12 -10.34
C GLU A 245 15.18 -27.11 -9.17
N PHE A 246 13.99 -27.41 -8.69
CA PHE A 246 13.77 -28.38 -7.61
C PHE A 246 14.11 -29.81 -8.09
N LEU A 247 13.70 -30.17 -9.29
CA LEU A 247 13.97 -31.48 -9.87
C LEU A 247 15.46 -31.66 -10.12
N ASP A 248 16.15 -30.62 -10.59
CA ASP A 248 17.60 -30.65 -10.86
C ASP A 248 18.42 -30.75 -9.56
N ARG A 249 17.92 -30.21 -8.43
CA ARG A 249 18.59 -30.31 -7.12
C ARG A 249 18.44 -31.67 -6.43
N LYS A 250 17.39 -32.44 -6.76
CA LYS A 250 17.08 -33.72 -6.10
C LYS A 250 18.11 -34.85 -6.41
N GLY A 251 19.05 -34.62 -7.32
CA GLY A 251 20.16 -35.53 -7.65
C GLY A 251 21.51 -35.16 -7.00
N ARG A 252 21.58 -34.05 -6.22
CA ARG A 252 22.83 -33.64 -5.57
C ARG A 252 22.77 -33.99 -4.08
N PRO A 253 23.71 -34.76 -3.51
CA PRO A 253 23.80 -34.93 -2.06
C PRO A 253 24.05 -33.58 -1.39
N ARG A 254 23.45 -33.40 -0.21
CA ARG A 254 23.65 -32.20 0.63
C ARG A 254 25.05 -32.18 1.18
#